data_d887c6d7e71f15cbff2a21ea9d5d87f6
#
_entry.id   d887c6d7e71f15cbff2a21ea9d5d87f6
#
_cell.length_a   1.000
_cell.length_b   1.000
_cell.length_c   1.000
_cell.angle_alpha   90.00
_cell.angle_beta   90.00
_cell.angle_gamma   90.00
#
_symmetry.space_group_name_H-M   'P 1'
#
loop_
_entity.id
_entity.type
_entity.pdbx_description
1 polymer ?
#
loop_
_entity_poly.entity_id
_entity_poly.type
_entity_poly.pdbx_seq_one_letter_code
_entity_poly.pdbx_strand_id
1 'polypeptide(L)'
;TACVDACCEENGVWCHGRPRTDAQWIRKVTVTDERNGQTQAFPVMCQHCEFPPCVDVCPTGASFRRADGIVLVNKHTCIGCRYCMMACPYKARSLVHEPAHDQKAYAPRGVGTVESCTLCVHKVDRGDGITACAEACQQAGHQAILFGDLKDPDSEISKRLAAQPSRQIRADLNLNTGVRYQNLLG
;
A
#
# COMPACT_ATOMS: atom_id res chain seq x y z
N THR A 1 9.06 6.21 11.88
CA THR A 1 8.99 5.72 10.47
C THR A 1 9.15 4.20 10.35
N ALA A 2 9.15 3.45 11.46
CA ALA A 2 9.39 2.00 11.50
C ALA A 2 8.63 1.20 10.40
N CYS A 3 7.36 1.53 10.14
CA CYS A 3 6.58 0.87 9.09
C CYS A 3 7.10 1.13 7.66
N VAL A 4 7.66 2.32 7.41
CA VAL A 4 8.24 2.67 6.09
C VAL A 4 9.55 1.93 5.92
N ASP A 5 10.40 2.00 6.95
CA ASP A 5 11.73 1.38 6.95
C ASP A 5 11.62 -0.15 6.78
N ALA A 6 10.71 -0.79 7.54
CA ALA A 6 10.44 -2.21 7.42
C ALA A 6 9.91 -2.62 6.04
N CYS A 7 9.05 -1.81 5.43
CA CYS A 7 8.57 -2.06 4.08
C CYS A 7 9.71 -1.96 3.05
N CYS A 8 10.59 -0.99 3.21
CA CYS A 8 11.76 -0.81 2.34
C CYS A 8 12.71 -1.98 2.45
N GLU A 9 13.03 -2.43 3.67
CA GLU A 9 13.91 -3.56 3.94
C GLU A 9 13.33 -4.88 3.41
N GLU A 10 12.08 -5.17 3.75
CA GLU A 10 11.38 -6.39 3.34
C GLU A 10 11.32 -6.53 1.82
N ASN A 11 11.02 -5.46 1.11
CA ASN A 11 10.76 -5.51 -0.32
C ASN A 11 11.93 -4.98 -1.19
N GLY A 12 13.05 -4.63 -0.60
CA GLY A 12 14.21 -4.09 -1.31
C GLY A 12 13.93 -2.74 -1.99
N VAL A 13 13.09 -1.90 -1.38
CA VAL A 13 12.72 -0.59 -1.93
C VAL A 13 13.65 0.49 -1.38
N TRP A 14 14.67 0.84 -2.15
CA TRP A 14 15.67 1.83 -1.75
C TRP A 14 15.26 3.25 -2.11
N CYS A 15 15.57 4.18 -1.21
CA CYS A 15 15.45 5.61 -1.43
C CYS A 15 16.82 6.19 -1.85
N HIS A 16 16.87 6.89 -2.97
CA HIS A 16 18.07 7.56 -3.47
C HIS A 16 18.12 9.04 -3.05
N GLY A 17 17.32 9.44 -2.07
CA GLY A 17 17.20 10.83 -1.60
C GLY A 17 16.40 11.74 -2.55
N ARG A 18 15.60 11.18 -3.45
CA ARG A 18 14.78 11.89 -4.43
C ARG A 18 13.29 11.67 -4.17
N PRO A 19 12.69 12.34 -3.19
CA PRO A 19 11.35 12.02 -2.69
C PRO A 19 10.22 12.15 -3.73
N ARG A 20 10.48 12.80 -4.87
CA ARG A 20 9.50 12.93 -5.98
C ARG A 20 9.56 11.78 -6.97
N THR A 21 10.71 11.10 -7.10
CA THR A 21 10.98 10.10 -8.14
C THR A 21 11.29 8.73 -7.58
N ASP A 22 11.75 8.66 -6.33
CA ASP A 22 12.01 7.39 -5.67
C ASP A 22 10.71 6.60 -5.46
N ALA A 23 10.82 5.31 -5.57
CA ALA A 23 9.70 4.42 -5.33
C ALA A 23 9.25 4.47 -3.87
N GLN A 24 7.96 4.65 -3.67
CA GLN A 24 7.36 4.70 -2.34
C GLN A 24 6.18 3.72 -2.28
N TRP A 25 6.42 2.53 -1.73
CA TRP A 25 5.34 1.57 -1.53
C TRP A 25 4.44 1.94 -0.35
N ILE A 26 5.03 2.54 0.67
CA ILE A 26 4.35 3.16 1.80
C ILE A 26 5.05 4.48 2.12
N ARG A 27 4.30 5.50 2.46
CA ARG A 27 4.83 6.81 2.88
C ARG A 27 4.08 7.35 4.08
N LYS A 28 4.77 8.06 4.94
CA LYS A 28 4.16 8.83 6.02
C LYS A 28 3.66 10.16 5.45
N VAL A 29 2.38 10.42 5.59
CA VAL A 29 1.75 11.70 5.25
C VAL A 29 1.42 12.43 6.54
N THR A 30 1.74 13.70 6.60
CA THR A 30 1.40 14.59 7.73
C THR A 30 0.40 15.62 7.23
N VAL A 31 -0.73 15.72 7.92
CA VAL A 31 -1.79 16.69 7.63
C VAL A 31 -1.97 17.59 8.83
N THR A 32 -2.05 18.89 8.61
CA THR A 32 -2.34 19.89 9.65
C THR A 32 -3.71 20.52 9.34
N ASP A 33 -4.60 20.51 10.32
CA ASP A 33 -5.86 21.27 10.23
C ASP A 33 -5.54 22.75 10.48
N GLU A 34 -5.69 23.57 9.47
CA GLU A 34 -5.40 25.01 9.53
C GLU A 34 -6.30 25.78 10.51
N ARG A 35 -7.49 25.23 10.85
CA ARG A 35 -8.45 25.87 11.74
C ARG A 35 -8.04 25.80 13.21
N ASN A 36 -7.39 24.71 13.63
CA ASN A 36 -7.07 24.44 15.02
C ASN A 36 -5.60 24.12 15.27
N GLY A 37 -4.77 24.05 14.20
CA GLY A 37 -3.34 23.71 14.26
C GLY A 37 -3.05 22.25 14.60
N GLN A 38 -4.05 21.39 14.70
CA GLN A 38 -3.84 19.98 15.00
C GLN A 38 -3.14 19.29 13.83
N THR A 39 -2.12 18.53 14.16
CA THR A 39 -1.32 17.79 13.18
C THR A 39 -1.45 16.29 13.41
N GLN A 40 -1.76 15.55 12.35
CA GLN A 40 -1.81 14.09 12.38
C GLN A 40 -0.94 13.51 11.28
N ALA A 41 -0.25 12.42 11.61
CA ALA A 41 0.53 11.66 10.63
C ALA A 41 -0.02 10.24 10.52
N PHE A 42 -0.14 9.74 9.27
CA PHE A 42 -0.61 8.39 9.01
C PHE A 42 0.08 7.81 7.77
N PRO A 43 0.17 6.47 7.67
CA PRO A 43 0.75 5.82 6.50
C PRO A 43 -0.23 5.83 5.32
N VAL A 44 0.28 6.10 4.13
CA VAL A 44 -0.46 5.97 2.87
C VAL A 44 0.29 5.00 1.97
N MET A 45 -0.43 4.00 1.49
CA MET A 45 0.06 2.96 0.59
C MET A 45 -0.99 2.66 -0.49
N CYS A 46 -0.76 1.67 -1.31
CA CYS A 46 -1.82 1.14 -2.18
C CYS A 46 -3.05 0.77 -1.32
N GLN A 47 -4.21 1.22 -1.75
CA GLN A 47 -5.45 1.02 -1.00
C GLN A 47 -6.12 -0.32 -1.32
N HIS A 48 -5.57 -1.11 -2.23
CA HIS A 48 -6.11 -2.39 -2.67
C HIS A 48 -7.63 -2.33 -2.91
N CYS A 49 -8.01 -1.41 -3.81
CA CYS A 49 -9.41 -1.12 -4.14
C CYS A 49 -10.13 -2.37 -4.67
N GLU A 50 -11.41 -2.50 -4.36
CA GLU A 50 -12.26 -3.52 -4.97
C GLU A 50 -12.53 -3.20 -6.45
N PHE A 51 -12.73 -1.91 -6.74
CA PHE A 51 -12.89 -1.37 -8.11
C PHE A 51 -11.65 -0.56 -8.49
N PRO A 52 -10.52 -1.22 -8.85
CA PRO A 52 -9.24 -0.55 -8.99
C PRO A 52 -9.06 0.12 -10.36
N PRO A 53 -9.18 1.46 -10.50
CA PRO A 53 -9.06 2.14 -11.79
C PRO A 53 -7.69 1.92 -12.44
N CYS A 54 -6.68 1.63 -11.65
CA CYS A 54 -5.35 1.30 -12.14
C CYS A 54 -5.24 -0.07 -12.85
N VAL A 55 -6.21 -0.95 -12.64
CA VAL A 55 -6.35 -2.21 -13.39
C VAL A 55 -7.08 -1.93 -14.70
N ASP A 56 -8.16 -1.18 -14.65
CA ASP A 56 -9.01 -0.89 -15.82
C ASP A 56 -8.26 -0.20 -16.95
N VAL A 57 -7.31 0.68 -16.61
CA VAL A 57 -6.53 1.44 -17.61
C VAL A 57 -5.28 0.72 -18.09
N CYS A 58 -5.00 -0.49 -17.63
CA CYS A 58 -3.76 -1.20 -17.98
C CYS A 58 -3.87 -1.89 -19.35
N PRO A 59 -3.18 -1.41 -20.40
CA PRO A 59 -3.35 -1.95 -21.76
C PRO A 59 -2.81 -3.38 -21.93
N THR A 60 -1.90 -3.80 -21.04
CA THR A 60 -1.29 -5.14 -21.11
C THR A 60 -1.86 -6.12 -20.09
N GLY A 61 -2.79 -5.68 -19.24
CA GLY A 61 -3.26 -6.49 -18.12
C GLY A 61 -2.20 -6.75 -17.03
N ALA A 62 -1.06 -6.06 -17.09
CA ALA A 62 0.01 -6.20 -16.09
C ALA A 62 -0.48 -5.81 -14.68
N SER A 63 -1.34 -4.80 -14.58
CA SER A 63 -2.01 -4.45 -13.33
C SER A 63 -3.26 -5.31 -13.19
N PHE A 64 -3.38 -6.03 -12.08
CA PHE A 64 -4.49 -6.96 -11.87
C PHE A 64 -4.88 -7.03 -10.39
N ARG A 65 -6.08 -7.52 -10.12
CA ARG A 65 -6.58 -7.81 -8.78
C ARG A 65 -6.70 -9.33 -8.62
N ARG A 66 -6.14 -9.86 -7.53
CA ARG A 66 -6.25 -11.27 -7.14
C ARG A 66 -7.65 -11.57 -6.58
N ALA A 67 -8.00 -12.83 -6.49
CA ALA A 67 -9.27 -13.29 -5.92
C ALA A 67 -9.43 -12.92 -4.44
N ASP A 68 -8.32 -12.84 -3.70
CA ASP A 68 -8.26 -12.39 -2.30
C ASP A 68 -8.36 -10.85 -2.15
N GLY A 69 -8.40 -10.11 -3.26
CA GLY A 69 -8.53 -8.65 -3.26
C GLY A 69 -7.23 -7.88 -3.38
N ILE A 70 -6.08 -8.53 -3.32
CA ILE A 70 -4.77 -7.87 -3.42
C ILE A 70 -4.56 -7.37 -4.86
N VAL A 71 -4.23 -6.09 -5.02
CA VAL A 71 -3.93 -5.47 -6.32
C VAL A 71 -2.43 -5.47 -6.56
N LEU A 72 -1.99 -6.08 -7.65
CA LEU A 72 -0.59 -6.28 -7.98
C LEU A 72 -0.25 -5.76 -9.39
N VAL A 73 1.05 -5.78 -9.69
CA VAL A 73 1.59 -5.51 -11.03
C VAL A 73 2.55 -6.63 -11.42
N ASN A 74 2.25 -7.30 -12.52
CA ASN A 74 3.17 -8.26 -13.13
C ASN A 74 4.29 -7.49 -13.85
N LYS A 75 5.52 -7.64 -13.36
CA LYS A 75 6.69 -6.92 -13.87
C LYS A 75 7.11 -7.37 -15.27
N HIS A 76 6.82 -8.63 -15.63
CA HIS A 76 7.19 -9.19 -16.94
C HIS A 76 6.31 -8.69 -18.08
N THR A 77 5.06 -8.32 -17.76
CA THR A 77 4.09 -7.81 -18.77
C THR A 77 3.92 -6.29 -18.71
N CYS A 78 4.47 -5.63 -17.67
CA CYS A 78 4.41 -4.18 -17.53
C CYS A 78 5.32 -3.48 -18.54
N ILE A 79 4.76 -2.61 -19.36
CA ILE A 79 5.50 -1.80 -20.36
C ILE A 79 5.83 -0.39 -19.86
N GLY A 80 5.54 -0.04 -18.61
CA GLY A 80 5.87 1.25 -18.04
C GLY A 80 5.13 2.46 -18.60
N CYS A 81 3.97 2.27 -19.25
CA CYS A 81 3.19 3.36 -19.84
C CYS A 81 2.64 4.38 -18.81
N ARG A 82 2.66 4.05 -17.53
CA ARG A 82 2.27 4.89 -16.38
C ARG A 82 0.79 5.29 -16.30
N TYR A 83 -0.10 4.77 -17.14
CA TYR A 83 -1.53 5.05 -17.06
C TYR A 83 -2.11 4.72 -15.68
N CYS A 84 -1.70 3.61 -15.10
CA CYS A 84 -2.10 3.21 -13.74
C CYS A 84 -1.61 4.18 -12.64
N MET A 85 -0.50 4.91 -12.86
CA MET A 85 -0.03 5.96 -11.96
C MET A 85 -0.94 7.20 -12.05
N MET A 86 -1.37 7.55 -13.25
CA MET A 86 -2.29 8.67 -13.49
C MET A 86 -3.69 8.37 -12.96
N ALA A 87 -4.17 7.16 -13.16
CA ALA A 87 -5.50 6.73 -12.72
C ALA A 87 -5.61 6.56 -11.19
N CYS A 88 -4.50 6.33 -10.48
CA CYS A 88 -4.54 6.12 -9.03
C CYS A 88 -4.81 7.43 -8.27
N PRO A 89 -5.97 7.59 -7.60
CA PRO A 89 -6.28 8.82 -6.88
C PRO A 89 -5.43 9.01 -5.61
N TYR A 90 -4.84 7.93 -5.13
CA TYR A 90 -3.99 7.91 -3.92
C TYR A 90 -2.51 8.16 -4.23
N LYS A 91 -2.14 8.24 -5.53
CA LYS A 91 -0.74 8.36 -5.97
C LYS A 91 0.17 7.29 -5.34
N ALA A 92 -0.37 6.07 -5.24
CA ALA A 92 0.27 4.94 -4.55
C ALA A 92 1.04 4.02 -5.51
N ARG A 93 1.42 4.52 -6.68
CA ARG A 93 2.21 3.80 -7.67
C ARG A 93 3.43 4.61 -8.08
N SER A 94 4.54 3.92 -8.22
CA SER A 94 5.84 4.50 -8.59
C SER A 94 6.40 3.79 -9.82
N LEU A 95 7.21 4.49 -10.61
CA LEU A 95 7.99 3.90 -11.70
C LEU A 95 9.40 3.60 -11.20
N VAL A 96 9.93 2.45 -11.55
CA VAL A 96 11.34 2.10 -11.29
C VAL A 96 12.20 2.73 -12.36
N HIS A 97 12.97 3.76 -11.99
CA HIS A 97 13.83 4.50 -12.91
C HIS A 97 15.24 3.90 -13.02
N GLU A 98 15.71 3.25 -11.99
CA GLU A 98 17.07 2.73 -11.88
C GLU A 98 17.11 1.26 -11.47
N PRO A 99 18.17 0.54 -11.79
CA PRO A 99 18.33 -0.84 -11.34
C PRO A 99 18.23 -0.96 -9.81
N ALA A 100 17.46 -1.91 -9.34
CA ALA A 100 17.36 -2.22 -7.92
C ALA A 100 18.54 -3.13 -7.52
N HIS A 101 19.33 -2.70 -6.53
CA HIS A 101 20.54 -3.42 -6.12
C HIS A 101 20.26 -4.57 -5.15
N ASP A 102 19.23 -4.47 -4.32
CA ASP A 102 18.86 -5.46 -3.31
C ASP A 102 17.54 -6.15 -3.63
N GLN A 103 17.45 -6.70 -4.83
CA GLN A 103 16.24 -7.40 -5.24
C GLN A 103 15.99 -8.62 -4.36
N LYS A 104 14.76 -8.74 -3.91
CA LYS A 104 14.29 -9.95 -3.23
C LYS A 104 13.65 -10.89 -4.27
N ALA A 105 13.94 -12.16 -4.21
CA ALA A 105 13.41 -13.14 -5.17
C ALA A 105 11.87 -13.17 -5.18
N TYR A 106 11.26 -12.93 -4.02
CA TYR A 106 9.79 -12.86 -3.86
C TYR A 106 9.18 -11.48 -4.18
N ALA A 107 9.99 -10.45 -4.38
CA ALA A 107 9.55 -9.10 -4.72
C ALA A 107 10.40 -8.53 -5.86
N PRO A 108 10.39 -9.16 -7.06
CA PRO A 108 11.21 -8.72 -8.17
C PRO A 108 10.84 -7.31 -8.62
N ARG A 109 11.84 -6.50 -8.91
CA ARG A 109 11.71 -5.12 -9.37
C ARG A 109 12.40 -4.96 -10.71
N GLY A 110 11.74 -4.31 -11.67
CA GLY A 110 12.26 -4.13 -13.03
C GLY A 110 12.32 -2.66 -13.43
N VAL A 111 13.45 -2.23 -13.99
CA VAL A 111 13.58 -0.88 -14.57
C VAL A 111 12.51 -0.67 -15.64
N GLY A 112 11.90 0.51 -15.63
CA GLY A 112 10.84 0.86 -16.57
C GLY A 112 9.47 0.25 -16.23
N THR A 113 9.33 -0.50 -15.12
CA THR A 113 8.04 -1.04 -14.69
C THR A 113 7.44 -0.23 -13.54
N VAL A 114 6.11 -0.31 -13.40
CA VAL A 114 5.40 0.31 -12.28
C VAL A 114 5.32 -0.65 -11.10
N GLU A 115 5.39 -0.10 -9.91
CA GLU A 115 5.30 -0.84 -8.66
C GLU A 115 4.43 -0.13 -7.61
N SER A 116 4.01 -0.86 -6.60
CA SER A 116 3.23 -0.36 -5.46
C SER A 116 3.33 -1.33 -4.29
N CYS A 117 2.80 -0.97 -3.14
CA CYS A 117 2.61 -1.90 -2.02
C CYS A 117 1.89 -3.16 -2.50
N THR A 118 2.39 -4.33 -2.11
CA THR A 118 1.87 -5.66 -2.45
C THR A 118 1.12 -6.31 -1.29
N LEU A 119 0.93 -5.61 -0.15
CA LEU A 119 0.50 -6.19 1.13
C LEU A 119 1.39 -7.35 1.57
N CYS A 120 2.70 -7.30 1.25
CA CYS A 120 3.63 -8.40 1.51
C CYS A 120 3.06 -9.75 1.05
N VAL A 121 2.58 -9.82 -0.19
CA VAL A 121 1.86 -10.98 -0.75
C VAL A 121 2.60 -12.30 -0.54
N HIS A 122 3.92 -12.28 -0.54
CA HIS A 122 4.75 -13.45 -0.25
C HIS A 122 4.60 -13.94 1.20
N LYS A 123 4.35 -13.04 2.17
CA LYS A 123 4.04 -13.41 3.56
C LYS A 123 2.61 -13.93 3.66
N VAL A 124 1.66 -13.31 2.95
CA VAL A 124 0.27 -13.76 2.87
C VAL A 124 0.18 -15.17 2.30
N ASP A 125 0.88 -15.44 1.20
CA ASP A 125 0.89 -16.74 0.52
C ASP A 125 1.56 -17.84 1.38
N ARG A 126 2.45 -17.48 2.30
CA ARG A 126 3.03 -18.41 3.29
C ARG A 126 2.12 -18.66 4.50
N GLY A 127 1.10 -17.83 4.69
CA GLY A 127 0.23 -17.90 5.86
C GLY A 127 0.78 -17.20 7.11
N ASP A 128 1.73 -16.27 6.95
CA ASP A 128 2.34 -15.55 8.09
C ASP A 128 1.32 -14.67 8.85
N GLY A 129 0.19 -14.32 8.22
CA GLY A 129 -0.90 -13.57 8.86
C GLY A 129 -0.58 -12.11 9.21
N ILE A 130 0.60 -11.60 8.83
CA ILE A 130 1.04 -10.25 9.16
C ILE A 130 1.91 -9.65 8.05
N THR A 131 1.82 -8.34 7.81
CA THR A 131 2.69 -7.61 6.90
C THR A 131 3.90 -7.03 7.64
N ALA A 132 5.02 -6.80 6.94
CA ALA A 132 6.24 -6.25 7.55
C ALA A 132 6.01 -4.91 8.26
N CYS A 133 5.18 -4.03 7.68
CA CYS A 133 4.85 -2.74 8.30
C CYS A 133 4.00 -2.89 9.57
N ALA A 134 3.08 -3.86 9.63
CA ALA A 134 2.29 -4.16 10.82
C ALA A 134 3.16 -4.78 11.91
N GLU A 135 4.01 -5.73 11.55
CA GLU A 135 4.94 -6.38 12.45
C GLU A 135 5.90 -5.37 13.11
N ALA A 136 6.53 -4.49 12.30
CA ALA A 136 7.40 -3.44 12.82
C ALA A 136 6.65 -2.42 13.71
N CYS A 137 5.38 -2.15 13.40
CA CYS A 137 4.54 -1.29 14.22
C CYS A 137 4.26 -1.92 15.59
N GLN A 138 4.00 -3.22 15.64
CA GLN A 138 3.82 -3.97 16.90
C GLN A 138 5.11 -4.04 17.71
N GLN A 139 6.24 -4.33 17.07
CA GLN A 139 7.55 -4.37 17.72
C GLN A 139 7.94 -3.01 18.32
N ALA A 140 7.52 -1.90 17.69
CA ALA A 140 7.69 -0.55 18.20
C ALA A 140 6.68 -0.18 19.32
N GLY A 141 5.82 -1.10 19.75
CA GLY A 141 4.84 -0.90 20.82
C GLY A 141 3.60 -0.08 20.43
N HIS A 142 3.34 0.11 19.13
CA HIS A 142 2.28 1.04 18.70
C HIS A 142 0.96 0.39 18.30
N GLN A 143 0.93 -0.81 17.77
CA GLN A 143 -0.28 -1.49 17.28
C GLN A 143 -1.22 -0.60 16.42
N ALA A 144 -0.62 0.34 15.67
CA ALA A 144 -1.38 1.30 14.87
C ALA A 144 -1.69 0.79 13.46
N ILE A 145 -1.03 -0.28 13.02
CA ILE A 145 -1.27 -0.94 11.74
C ILE A 145 -1.67 -2.38 12.04
N LEU A 146 -2.88 -2.74 11.62
CA LEU A 146 -3.40 -4.10 11.70
C LEU A 146 -3.56 -4.66 10.28
N PHE A 147 -3.37 -5.96 10.14
CA PHE A 147 -3.59 -6.69 8.90
C PHE A 147 -4.44 -7.93 9.18
N GLY A 148 -5.30 -8.29 8.23
CA GLY A 148 -6.13 -9.48 8.32
C GLY A 148 -7.13 -9.58 7.16
N ASP A 149 -7.87 -10.67 7.13
CA ASP A 149 -8.93 -10.89 6.15
C ASP A 149 -10.23 -10.18 6.60
N LEU A 150 -10.70 -9.23 5.79
CA LEU A 150 -11.95 -8.51 6.03
C LEU A 150 -13.20 -9.38 5.80
N LYS A 151 -13.05 -10.53 5.15
CA LYS A 151 -14.15 -11.48 4.92
C LYS A 151 -14.30 -12.49 6.05
N ASP A 152 -13.27 -12.64 6.87
CA ASP A 152 -13.33 -13.47 8.07
C ASP A 152 -13.89 -12.65 9.23
N PRO A 153 -15.13 -12.95 9.68
CA PRO A 153 -15.76 -12.22 10.80
C PRO A 153 -15.02 -12.43 12.12
N ASP A 154 -14.27 -13.51 12.26
CA ASP A 154 -13.52 -13.84 13.47
C ASP A 154 -12.12 -13.22 13.50
N SER A 155 -11.66 -12.64 12.40
CA SER A 155 -10.39 -11.93 12.34
C SER A 155 -10.36 -10.71 13.28
N GLU A 156 -9.19 -10.41 13.83
CA GLU A 156 -8.99 -9.23 14.69
C GLU A 156 -9.39 -7.93 13.98
N ILE A 157 -9.06 -7.80 12.70
CA ILE A 157 -9.39 -6.61 11.92
C ILE A 157 -10.89 -6.41 11.76
N SER A 158 -11.65 -7.50 11.51
CA SER A 158 -13.11 -7.44 11.38
C SER A 158 -13.77 -7.06 12.70
N LYS A 159 -13.34 -7.64 13.79
CA LYS A 159 -13.79 -7.27 15.15
C LYS A 159 -13.48 -5.82 15.48
N ARG A 160 -12.29 -5.35 15.13
CA ARG A 160 -11.88 -3.96 15.34
C ARG A 160 -12.73 -2.97 14.54
N LEU A 161 -13.02 -3.29 13.27
CA LEU A 161 -13.85 -2.46 12.40
C LEU A 161 -15.32 -2.43 12.84
N ALA A 162 -15.82 -3.52 13.43
CA ALA A 162 -17.16 -3.55 14.01
C ALA A 162 -17.24 -2.73 15.31
N ALA A 163 -16.18 -2.70 16.11
CA ALA A 163 -16.15 -2.01 17.39
C ALA A 163 -15.90 -0.50 17.28
N GLN A 164 -15.23 -0.04 16.24
CA GLN A 164 -14.83 1.35 16.10
C GLN A 164 -15.05 1.87 14.67
N PRO A 165 -15.57 3.10 14.51
CA PRO A 165 -15.80 3.69 13.20
C PRO A 165 -14.47 3.84 12.43
N SER A 166 -14.53 3.59 11.14
CA SER A 166 -13.41 3.74 10.23
C SER A 166 -13.83 4.50 8.98
N ARG A 167 -12.86 5.09 8.29
CA ARG A 167 -13.08 5.84 7.05
C ARG A 167 -12.17 5.33 5.94
N GLN A 168 -12.63 5.45 4.72
CA GLN A 168 -11.81 5.31 3.51
C GLN A 168 -11.33 6.70 3.09
N ILE A 169 -10.07 6.81 2.68
CA ILE A 169 -9.59 8.03 2.02
C ILE A 169 -10.29 8.12 0.66
N ARG A 170 -10.84 9.28 0.32
CA ARG A 170 -11.58 9.52 -0.92
C ARG A 170 -12.74 8.53 -1.11
N ALA A 171 -13.54 8.36 -0.06
CA ALA A 171 -14.76 7.55 -0.10
C ALA A 171 -15.75 8.01 -1.21
N ASP A 172 -15.68 9.30 -1.59
CA ASP A 172 -16.44 9.92 -2.68
C ASP A 172 -16.27 9.20 -4.03
N LEU A 173 -15.16 8.49 -4.23
CA LEU A 173 -14.87 7.77 -5.48
C LEU A 173 -15.48 6.36 -5.54
N ASN A 174 -16.08 5.87 -4.47
CA ASN A 174 -16.72 4.54 -4.39
C ASN A 174 -15.82 3.38 -4.83
N LEU A 175 -14.52 3.46 -4.58
CA LEU A 175 -13.56 2.43 -4.98
C LEU A 175 -13.51 1.22 -4.03
N ASN A 176 -14.26 1.27 -2.95
CA ASN A 176 -14.30 0.28 -1.87
C ASN A 176 -12.91 -0.25 -1.50
N THR A 177 -12.11 0.61 -0.88
CA THR A 177 -10.70 0.32 -0.56
C THR A 177 -10.58 -0.77 0.49
N GLY A 178 -9.56 -1.63 0.40
CA GLY A 178 -9.20 -2.62 1.43
C GLY A 178 -8.58 -1.98 2.68
N VAL A 179 -8.01 -0.76 2.56
CA VAL A 179 -7.42 -0.04 3.69
C VAL A 179 -8.48 0.82 4.35
N ARG A 180 -8.52 0.77 5.68
CA ARG A 180 -9.42 1.57 6.52
C ARG A 180 -8.60 2.38 7.51
N TYR A 181 -9.03 3.58 7.79
CA TYR A 181 -8.40 4.49 8.73
C TYR A 181 -9.34 4.81 9.88
N GLN A 182 -8.82 4.77 11.10
CA GLN A 182 -9.53 5.18 12.31
C GLN A 182 -8.93 6.48 12.85
N ASN A 183 -9.74 7.28 13.51
CA ASN A 183 -9.31 8.53 14.17
C ASN A 183 -8.62 9.54 13.23
N LEU A 184 -8.98 9.57 11.94
CA LEU A 184 -8.52 10.66 11.07
C LEU A 184 -9.17 11.99 11.47
N LEU A 185 -8.36 13.05 11.49
CA LEU A 185 -8.85 14.43 11.56
C LEU A 185 -9.83 14.66 10.41
N GLY A 186 -11.03 15.10 10.69
CA GLY A 186 -12.11 15.26 9.73
C GLY A 186 -12.87 16.53 9.87
#